data_eb497f92a8ae540104a6bf91a80c46fe
#
_entry.id   eb497f92a8ae540104a6bf91a80c46fe
#
_cell.length_a   1.000
_cell.length_b   1.000
_cell.length_c   1.000
_cell.angle_alpha   90.00
_cell.angle_beta   90.00
_cell.angle_gamma   90.00
#
_symmetry.space_group_name_H-M   'P 1'
#
loop_
_entity.id
_entity.type
_entity.pdbx_description
1 polymer ?
#
loop_
_entity_poly.entity_id
_entity_poly.type
_entity_poly.pdbx_seq_one_letter_code
_entity_poly.pdbx_strand_id
1 'polypeptide(L)'
;MKFLTKFLYFCMFISFLCSMNIWFSWNRPRRYIDFALGVLIVACVIVGKVKLEATRRNIIAFLLLAFAYVSYSFTYDNFNSLITLVTTLLTFWVIISLNIKDKYDCLNFITTGFVMLMIPSLVLWLLNWFIPLPSFGTVRIDNDYQNYLPYTNHIIFIKASMFSYGYRFTGPFLEPGHLGMMSAFLLYANKFNLKDKRLIGIIVVLLFSLSLAGYVLAAIGYCFNKLVNDRNFLIKIAGAVVLIIPIYLFSLTYNGGHNFINEWVIERLQYDKDKGFTGNNRVFGQIDDYYRFMLSNPKYFWNGYDSETIRWLAQEKNSRGTGYVMYVVMNGFLGLIITSLFYVFYAASARCKKYALLYLVYVCFVFWQRTYPFWTSWLICYVWGISIYDQLNYVPKTKKVKSAIKSSDTATPAFPA
;
A
#
# COMPACT_ATOMS: atom_id res chain seq x y z
N MET A 1 -8.45 15.39 -26.88
CA MET A 1 -8.44 14.02 -26.33
C MET A 1 -7.17 13.67 -25.57
N LYS A 2 -5.98 13.65 -26.20
CA LYS A 2 -4.71 13.28 -25.51
C LYS A 2 -4.37 14.13 -24.26
N PHE A 3 -4.74 15.41 -24.24
CA PHE A 3 -4.50 16.28 -23.07
C PHE A 3 -5.38 15.87 -21.87
N LEU A 4 -6.67 15.65 -22.07
CA LEU A 4 -7.59 15.24 -21.00
C LEU A 4 -7.24 13.88 -20.39
N THR A 5 -6.76 12.94 -21.22
CA THR A 5 -6.27 11.65 -20.71
C THR A 5 -5.03 11.82 -19.82
N LYS A 6 -4.08 12.67 -20.23
CA LYS A 6 -2.90 12.98 -19.37
C LYS A 6 -3.30 13.73 -18.11
N PHE A 7 -4.29 14.62 -18.21
CA PHE A 7 -4.82 15.33 -17.04
C PHE A 7 -5.56 14.38 -16.09
N LEU A 8 -6.28 13.38 -16.60
CA LEU A 8 -6.83 12.29 -15.78
C LEU A 8 -5.71 11.56 -14.99
N TYR A 9 -4.60 11.21 -15.67
CA TYR A 9 -3.48 10.54 -14.99
C TYR A 9 -2.86 11.42 -13.90
N PHE A 10 -2.77 12.72 -14.14
CA PHE A 10 -2.33 13.68 -13.14
C PHE A 10 -3.29 13.76 -11.95
N CYS A 11 -4.61 13.83 -12.16
CA CYS A 11 -5.59 13.79 -11.07
C CYS A 11 -5.51 12.49 -10.27
N MET A 12 -5.33 11.34 -10.94
CA MET A 12 -5.13 10.05 -10.28
C MET A 12 -3.83 10.00 -9.47
N PHE A 13 -2.76 10.62 -9.97
CA PHE A 13 -1.50 10.74 -9.23
C PHE A 13 -1.65 11.61 -7.97
N ILE A 14 -2.32 12.75 -8.06
CA ILE A 14 -2.59 13.60 -6.88
C ILE A 14 -3.47 12.85 -5.87
N SER A 15 -4.54 12.16 -6.34
CA SER A 15 -5.37 11.32 -5.45
C SER A 15 -4.58 10.19 -4.78
N PHE A 16 -3.63 9.58 -5.51
CA PHE A 16 -2.70 8.60 -4.96
C PHE A 16 -1.86 9.21 -3.84
N LEU A 17 -1.27 10.39 -4.03
CA LEU A 17 -0.46 11.09 -3.02
C LEU A 17 -1.31 11.52 -1.80
N CYS A 18 -2.48 12.09 -2.03
CA CYS A 18 -3.39 12.51 -0.96
C CYS A 18 -3.81 11.33 -0.08
N SER A 19 -4.06 10.17 -0.67
CA SER A 19 -4.38 8.96 0.10
C SER A 19 -3.24 8.50 1.02
N MET A 20 -2.00 8.89 0.74
CA MET A 20 -0.82 8.63 1.58
C MET A 20 -0.58 9.67 2.69
N ASN A 21 -1.53 10.53 2.96
CA ASN A 21 -1.39 11.64 3.93
C ASN A 21 -0.22 12.59 3.61
N ILE A 22 -0.19 13.14 2.41
CA ILE A 22 0.72 14.22 2.04
C ILE A 22 0.37 15.50 2.80
N TRP A 23 1.36 16.28 3.24
CA TRP A 23 1.18 17.37 4.21
C TRP A 23 0.14 18.43 3.81
N PHE A 24 0.07 18.79 2.53
CA PHE A 24 -0.89 19.83 2.06
C PHE A 24 -2.35 19.32 2.06
N SER A 25 -2.58 18.03 2.18
CA SER A 25 -3.92 17.43 2.30
C SER A 25 -4.35 17.17 3.74
N TRP A 26 -3.58 17.59 4.75
CA TRP A 26 -3.94 17.36 6.14
C TRP A 26 -5.12 18.22 6.59
N ASN A 27 -5.83 17.76 7.60
CA ASN A 27 -6.91 18.45 8.29
C ASN A 27 -8.12 18.74 7.36
N ARG A 28 -8.72 19.91 7.49
CA ARG A 28 -9.91 20.31 6.72
C ARG A 28 -9.75 20.31 5.20
N PRO A 29 -8.61 20.74 4.62
CA PRO A 29 -8.40 20.73 3.18
C PRO A 29 -8.62 19.37 2.52
N ARG A 30 -8.36 18.26 3.21
CA ARG A 30 -8.46 16.91 2.65
C ARG A 30 -9.81 16.63 2.01
N ARG A 31 -10.91 16.93 2.69
CA ARG A 31 -12.26 16.64 2.17
C ARG A 31 -12.55 17.39 0.87
N TYR A 32 -12.16 18.67 0.82
CA TYR A 32 -12.34 19.48 -0.38
C TYR A 32 -11.45 19.03 -1.54
N ILE A 33 -10.21 18.62 -1.24
CA ILE A 33 -9.29 18.10 -2.25
C ILE A 33 -9.81 16.78 -2.80
N ASP A 34 -10.20 15.83 -1.96
CA ASP A 34 -10.73 14.53 -2.39
C ASP A 34 -12.01 14.70 -3.22
N PHE A 35 -12.90 15.62 -2.82
CA PHE A 35 -14.08 15.97 -3.59
C PHE A 35 -13.73 16.56 -4.95
N ALA A 36 -12.88 17.61 -4.98
CA ALA A 36 -12.48 18.27 -6.22
C ALA A 36 -11.78 17.29 -7.18
N LEU A 37 -10.89 16.43 -6.67
CA LEU A 37 -10.24 15.40 -7.47
C LEU A 37 -11.25 14.39 -8.02
N GLY A 38 -12.20 13.94 -7.21
CA GLY A 38 -13.26 13.05 -7.66
C GLY A 38 -14.08 13.65 -8.81
N VAL A 39 -14.49 14.91 -8.68
CA VAL A 39 -15.20 15.64 -9.75
C VAL A 39 -14.33 15.77 -11.00
N LEU A 40 -13.06 16.16 -10.88
CA LEU A 40 -12.14 16.30 -12.00
C LEU A 40 -11.88 14.95 -12.71
N ILE A 41 -11.70 13.87 -11.95
CA ILE A 41 -11.54 12.52 -12.51
C ILE A 41 -12.74 12.14 -13.36
N VAL A 42 -13.95 12.33 -12.83
CA VAL A 42 -15.21 12.03 -13.54
C VAL A 42 -15.38 12.91 -14.78
N ALA A 43 -15.13 14.21 -14.65
CA ALA A 43 -15.17 15.15 -15.78
C ALA A 43 -14.17 14.76 -16.88
N CYS A 44 -12.95 14.38 -16.53
CA CYS A 44 -11.95 13.91 -17.50
C CYS A 44 -12.39 12.63 -18.22
N VAL A 45 -13.06 11.72 -17.52
CA VAL A 45 -13.59 10.49 -18.13
C VAL A 45 -14.69 10.82 -19.13
N ILE A 46 -15.66 11.66 -18.74
CA ILE A 46 -16.82 12.00 -19.59
C ILE A 46 -16.36 12.83 -20.79
N VAL A 47 -15.71 13.97 -20.55
CA VAL A 47 -15.30 14.91 -21.61
C VAL A 47 -14.18 14.33 -22.48
N GLY A 48 -13.23 13.62 -21.86
CA GLY A 48 -12.12 12.95 -22.55
C GLY A 48 -12.55 11.70 -23.32
N LYS A 49 -13.83 11.27 -23.17
CA LYS A 49 -14.36 10.03 -23.75
C LYS A 49 -13.46 8.83 -23.45
N VAL A 50 -12.94 8.76 -22.21
CA VAL A 50 -12.08 7.67 -21.76
C VAL A 50 -12.93 6.39 -21.67
N LYS A 51 -12.44 5.32 -22.28
CA LYS A 51 -13.18 4.06 -22.34
C LYS A 51 -13.14 3.36 -20.99
N LEU A 52 -14.31 3.18 -20.38
CA LEU A 52 -14.48 2.34 -19.19
C LEU A 52 -15.02 0.96 -19.59
N GLU A 53 -14.50 -0.08 -18.99
CA GLU A 53 -14.89 -1.47 -19.24
C GLU A 53 -15.88 -1.94 -18.17
N ALA A 54 -17.17 -1.85 -18.45
CA ALA A 54 -18.25 -2.32 -17.58
C ALA A 54 -18.46 -3.85 -17.74
N THR A 55 -17.40 -4.64 -17.53
CA THR A 55 -17.50 -6.10 -17.54
C THR A 55 -18.24 -6.59 -16.29
N ARG A 56 -18.83 -7.80 -16.35
CA ARG A 56 -19.48 -8.43 -15.18
C ARG A 56 -18.54 -8.48 -13.96
N ARG A 57 -17.26 -8.78 -14.20
CA ARG A 57 -16.22 -8.76 -13.14
C ARG A 57 -16.10 -7.38 -12.49
N ASN A 58 -15.98 -6.33 -13.31
CA ASN A 58 -15.77 -4.97 -12.81
C ASN A 58 -17.00 -4.44 -12.07
N ILE A 59 -18.21 -4.77 -12.55
CA ILE A 59 -19.46 -4.39 -11.89
C ILE A 59 -19.57 -5.05 -10.52
N ILE A 60 -19.36 -6.37 -10.41
CA ILE A 60 -19.44 -7.08 -9.14
C ILE A 60 -18.34 -6.58 -8.17
N ALA A 61 -17.11 -6.41 -8.67
CA ALA A 61 -16.01 -5.86 -7.85
C ALA A 61 -16.35 -4.47 -7.31
N PHE A 62 -16.93 -3.60 -8.15
CA PHE A 62 -17.36 -2.28 -7.72
C PHE A 62 -18.47 -2.34 -6.67
N LEU A 63 -19.48 -3.18 -6.86
CA LEU A 63 -20.58 -3.31 -5.89
C LEU A 63 -20.08 -3.81 -4.53
N LEU A 64 -19.16 -4.79 -4.51
CA LEU A 64 -18.54 -5.26 -3.28
C LEU A 64 -17.71 -4.16 -2.59
N LEU A 65 -16.90 -3.41 -3.35
CA LEU A 65 -16.11 -2.32 -2.82
C LEU A 65 -16.99 -1.16 -2.31
N ALA A 66 -18.04 -0.82 -3.07
CA ALA A 66 -18.99 0.21 -2.68
C ALA A 66 -19.73 -0.16 -1.40
N PHE A 67 -20.22 -1.39 -1.30
CA PHE A 67 -20.87 -1.89 -0.08
C PHE A 67 -19.92 -1.84 1.13
N ALA A 68 -18.68 -2.29 0.95
CA ALA A 68 -17.67 -2.24 2.00
C ALA A 68 -17.35 -0.80 2.44
N TYR A 69 -17.20 0.12 1.50
CA TYR A 69 -16.89 1.52 1.80
C TYR A 69 -18.06 2.25 2.46
N VAL A 70 -19.28 2.00 2.00
CA VAL A 70 -20.49 2.57 2.63
C VAL A 70 -20.62 2.06 4.07
N SER A 71 -20.49 0.74 4.29
CA SER A 71 -20.52 0.17 5.65
C SER A 71 -19.45 0.78 6.57
N TYR A 72 -18.22 0.92 6.05
CA TYR A 72 -17.13 1.59 6.77
C TYR A 72 -17.43 3.06 7.09
N SER A 73 -18.04 3.80 6.15
CA SER A 73 -18.38 5.22 6.33
C SER A 73 -19.44 5.44 7.39
N PHE A 74 -20.39 4.53 7.53
CA PHE A 74 -21.39 4.58 8.61
C PHE A 74 -20.78 4.40 9.99
N THR A 75 -19.79 3.53 10.14
CA THR A 75 -19.13 3.29 11.43
C THR A 75 -18.39 4.54 11.93
N TYR A 76 -17.90 5.39 11.04
CA TYR A 76 -17.07 6.55 11.37
C TYR A 76 -17.83 7.89 11.44
N ASP A 77 -19.16 7.92 11.40
CA ASP A 77 -19.94 9.16 11.28
C ASP A 77 -19.50 10.08 10.12
N ASN A 78 -18.76 9.54 9.17
CA ASN A 78 -18.25 10.28 8.01
C ASN A 78 -19.33 10.56 6.97
N PHE A 79 -20.57 10.28 7.27
CA PHE A 79 -21.74 10.53 6.38
C PHE A 79 -22.04 12.01 6.17
N ASN A 80 -21.30 12.90 6.83
CA ASN A 80 -21.47 14.35 6.77
C ASN A 80 -21.30 15.00 5.39
N SER A 81 -20.98 14.21 4.34
CA SER A 81 -21.07 14.69 2.97
C SER A 81 -21.36 13.52 2.02
N LEU A 82 -22.64 13.32 1.74
CA LEU A 82 -23.12 12.42 0.68
C LEU A 82 -22.38 12.65 -0.66
N ILE A 83 -22.04 13.89 -0.91
CA ILE A 83 -21.30 14.33 -2.09
C ILE A 83 -19.89 13.73 -2.14
N THR A 84 -19.17 13.75 -0.99
CA THR A 84 -17.82 13.13 -0.91
C THR A 84 -17.91 11.61 -1.04
N LEU A 85 -18.92 10.99 -0.48
CA LEU A 85 -19.18 9.56 -0.64
C LEU A 85 -19.36 9.22 -2.13
N VAL A 86 -20.24 9.95 -2.83
CA VAL A 86 -20.52 9.70 -4.24
C VAL A 86 -19.27 9.88 -5.11
N THR A 87 -18.50 10.97 -4.91
CA THR A 87 -17.27 11.21 -5.70
C THR A 87 -16.19 10.16 -5.42
N THR A 88 -16.08 9.66 -4.18
CA THR A 88 -15.17 8.57 -3.84
C THR A 88 -15.59 7.26 -4.54
N LEU A 89 -16.87 6.92 -4.51
CA LEU A 89 -17.40 5.75 -5.21
C LEU A 89 -17.18 5.84 -6.73
N LEU A 90 -17.40 7.01 -7.33
CA LEU A 90 -17.13 7.23 -8.75
C LEU A 90 -15.62 7.07 -9.05
N THR A 91 -14.74 7.54 -8.18
CA THR A 91 -13.29 7.32 -8.31
C THR A 91 -12.95 5.83 -8.25
N PHE A 92 -13.57 5.07 -7.34
CA PHE A 92 -13.40 3.61 -7.26
C PHE A 92 -13.88 2.90 -8.53
N TRP A 93 -15.02 3.35 -9.08
CA TRP A 93 -15.49 2.84 -10.36
C TRP A 93 -14.48 3.09 -11.48
N VAL A 94 -13.91 4.28 -11.57
CA VAL A 94 -12.86 4.60 -12.56
C VAL A 94 -11.65 3.70 -12.37
N ILE A 95 -11.14 3.52 -11.15
CA ILE A 95 -9.98 2.64 -10.86
C ILE A 95 -10.24 1.22 -11.35
N ILE A 96 -11.43 0.67 -11.06
CA ILE A 96 -11.78 -0.71 -11.42
C ILE A 96 -11.99 -0.84 -12.94
N SER A 97 -12.68 0.11 -13.55
CA SER A 97 -13.25 0.00 -14.91
C SER A 97 -12.39 0.61 -16.00
N LEU A 98 -11.33 1.36 -15.68
CA LEU A 98 -10.41 1.88 -16.69
C LEU A 98 -9.92 0.73 -17.59
N ASN A 99 -9.83 0.98 -18.91
CA ASN A 99 -9.30 -0.02 -19.83
C ASN A 99 -7.84 -0.35 -19.49
N ILE A 100 -7.35 -1.49 -19.93
CA ILE A 100 -6.06 -2.02 -19.52
C ILE A 100 -4.88 -1.14 -19.98
N LYS A 101 -4.98 -0.50 -21.14
CA LYS A 101 -3.95 0.41 -21.64
C LYS A 101 -3.85 1.63 -20.75
N ASP A 102 -4.95 2.26 -20.41
CA ASP A 102 -4.96 3.44 -19.55
C ASP A 102 -4.54 3.10 -18.11
N LYS A 103 -4.87 1.90 -17.58
CA LYS A 103 -4.33 1.39 -16.32
C LYS A 103 -2.81 1.33 -16.34
N TYR A 104 -2.25 0.77 -17.41
CA TYR A 104 -0.80 0.63 -17.56
C TYR A 104 -0.12 2.00 -17.70
N ASP A 105 -0.63 2.86 -18.59
CA ASP A 105 -0.06 4.18 -18.84
C ASP A 105 -0.16 5.08 -17.58
N CYS A 106 -1.29 5.01 -16.85
CA CYS A 106 -1.48 5.75 -15.62
C CYS A 106 -0.58 5.23 -14.47
N LEU A 107 -0.41 3.91 -14.32
CA LEU A 107 0.53 3.35 -13.33
C LEU A 107 1.97 3.78 -13.64
N ASN A 108 2.37 3.80 -14.91
CA ASN A 108 3.66 4.32 -15.33
C ASN A 108 3.81 5.82 -15.02
N PHE A 109 2.76 6.60 -15.24
CA PHE A 109 2.74 8.02 -14.90
C PHE A 109 2.90 8.23 -13.39
N ILE A 110 2.15 7.49 -12.57
CA ILE A 110 2.23 7.53 -11.11
C ILE A 110 3.63 7.13 -10.64
N THR A 111 4.19 6.05 -11.18
CA THR A 111 5.54 5.59 -10.84
C THR A 111 6.59 6.66 -11.17
N THR A 112 6.49 7.29 -12.33
CA THR A 112 7.40 8.37 -12.75
C THR A 112 7.24 9.61 -11.85
N GLY A 113 6.00 10.06 -11.63
CA GLY A 113 5.71 11.20 -10.78
C GLY A 113 6.16 10.99 -9.33
N PHE A 114 5.99 9.77 -8.80
CA PHE A 114 6.47 9.42 -7.47
C PHE A 114 7.99 9.54 -7.37
N VAL A 115 8.74 9.02 -8.33
CA VAL A 115 10.21 9.13 -8.35
C VAL A 115 10.66 10.57 -8.54
N MET A 116 10.02 11.31 -9.45
CA MET A 116 10.30 12.74 -9.68
C MET A 116 10.05 13.60 -8.45
N LEU A 117 9.12 13.23 -7.59
CA LEU A 117 8.87 13.92 -6.32
C LEU A 117 9.85 13.44 -5.24
N MET A 118 10.07 12.14 -5.11
CA MET A 118 10.81 11.55 -3.98
C MET A 118 12.32 11.72 -4.07
N ILE A 119 12.92 11.61 -5.28
CA ILE A 119 14.39 11.73 -5.40
C ILE A 119 14.87 13.15 -5.10
N PRO A 120 14.28 14.23 -5.68
CA PRO A 120 14.63 15.59 -5.26
C PRO A 120 14.36 15.85 -3.78
N SER A 121 13.24 15.34 -3.24
CA SER A 121 12.93 15.43 -1.81
C SER A 121 14.03 14.81 -0.96
N LEU A 122 14.50 13.62 -1.32
CA LEU A 122 15.58 12.92 -0.61
C LEU A 122 16.90 13.69 -0.69
N VAL A 123 17.26 14.17 -1.86
CA VAL A 123 18.49 14.97 -2.05
C VAL A 123 18.46 16.23 -1.17
N LEU A 124 17.35 16.98 -1.20
CA LEU A 124 17.22 18.19 -0.37
C LEU A 124 17.14 17.85 1.13
N TRP A 125 16.49 16.74 1.51
CA TRP A 125 16.48 16.30 2.90
C TRP A 125 17.88 15.94 3.38
N LEU A 126 18.72 15.28 2.58
CA LEU A 126 20.12 15.00 2.88
C LEU A 126 20.95 16.27 2.97
N LEU A 127 20.79 17.20 2.02
CA LEU A 127 21.47 18.49 2.05
C LEU A 127 21.12 19.32 3.30
N ASN A 128 19.88 19.22 3.78
CA ASN A 128 19.44 19.93 4.99
C ASN A 128 20.13 19.45 6.29
N TRP A 129 20.89 18.36 6.25
CA TRP A 129 21.74 17.93 7.36
C TRP A 129 23.05 18.73 7.44
N PHE A 130 23.51 19.26 6.31
CA PHE A 130 24.77 19.97 6.19
C PHE A 130 24.57 21.49 6.06
N ILE A 131 23.54 21.88 5.34
CA ILE A 131 23.21 23.27 5.04
C ILE A 131 21.75 23.51 5.40
N PRO A 132 21.43 24.39 6.39
CA PRO A 132 20.06 24.71 6.72
C PRO A 132 19.30 25.26 5.51
N LEU A 133 18.29 24.52 5.05
CA LEU A 133 17.44 24.95 3.94
C LEU A 133 16.30 25.86 4.43
N PRO A 134 15.80 26.78 3.60
CA PRO A 134 14.66 27.61 3.94
C PRO A 134 13.45 26.76 4.34
N SER A 135 12.77 27.19 5.41
CA SER A 135 11.52 26.59 5.86
C SER A 135 10.35 27.53 5.60
N PHE A 136 9.21 26.94 5.27
CA PHE A 136 7.94 27.64 5.00
C PHE A 136 6.99 27.51 6.20
N GLY A 137 7.55 27.53 7.40
CA GLY A 137 6.82 27.43 8.65
C GLY A 137 6.66 25.99 9.14
N THR A 138 5.79 25.81 10.12
CA THR A 138 5.48 24.50 10.71
C THR A 138 4.09 24.03 10.29
N VAL A 139 3.97 22.72 10.01
CA VAL A 139 2.69 22.08 9.73
C VAL A 139 2.42 21.04 10.81
N ARG A 140 1.16 20.91 11.21
CA ARG A 140 0.70 19.94 12.19
C ARG A 140 -0.55 19.27 11.67
N ILE A 141 -0.71 17.99 11.95
CA ILE A 141 -1.96 17.29 11.72
C ILE A 141 -2.81 17.40 12.99
N ASP A 142 -4.01 17.94 12.84
CA ASP A 142 -5.03 17.94 13.91
C ASP A 142 -5.85 16.67 13.74
N ASN A 143 -5.53 15.68 14.55
CA ASN A 143 -6.26 14.43 14.56
C ASN A 143 -6.73 14.14 15.98
N ASP A 144 -8.02 13.96 16.16
CA ASP A 144 -8.63 13.62 17.45
C ASP A 144 -8.06 12.32 18.03
N TYR A 145 -7.46 11.48 17.20
CA TYR A 145 -6.93 10.18 17.57
C TYR A 145 -5.41 10.15 17.78
N GLN A 146 -4.66 11.19 17.40
CA GLN A 146 -3.19 11.18 17.51
C GLN A 146 -2.65 12.61 17.63
N ASN A 147 -1.94 12.88 18.73
CA ASN A 147 -1.17 14.11 18.88
C ASN A 147 0.15 13.96 18.10
N TYR A 148 0.16 14.38 16.84
CA TYR A 148 1.40 14.43 16.08
C TYR A 148 2.23 15.64 16.44
N LEU A 149 3.54 15.44 16.48
CA LEU A 149 4.51 16.50 16.63
C LEU A 149 4.46 17.46 15.44
N PRO A 150 4.78 18.74 15.64
CA PRO A 150 4.91 19.67 14.54
C PRO A 150 6.05 19.27 13.61
N TYR A 151 5.87 19.53 12.32
CA TYR A 151 6.88 19.29 11.30
C TYR A 151 7.32 20.62 10.69
N THR A 152 8.62 20.79 10.50
CA THR A 152 9.15 21.87 9.67
C THR A 152 8.87 21.58 8.21
N ASN A 153 8.24 22.52 7.50
CA ASN A 153 7.84 22.37 6.11
C ASN A 153 8.89 22.95 5.16
N HIS A 154 9.40 22.13 4.25
CA HIS A 154 10.29 22.52 3.16
C HIS A 154 9.63 22.31 1.78
N ILE A 155 8.28 22.35 1.71
CA ILE A 155 7.41 22.13 0.54
C ILE A 155 7.45 20.69 0.05
N ILE A 156 8.55 20.22 -0.53
CA ILE A 156 8.66 18.87 -1.11
C ILE A 156 9.07 17.80 -0.10
N PHE A 157 9.50 18.19 1.09
CA PHE A 157 9.67 17.30 2.24
C PHE A 157 9.30 18.02 3.54
N ILE A 158 8.99 17.23 4.55
CA ILE A 158 8.76 17.70 5.91
C ILE A 158 9.74 17.00 6.85
N LYS A 159 10.13 17.68 7.92
CA LYS A 159 11.04 17.14 8.93
C LYS A 159 10.39 17.23 10.30
N ALA A 160 10.29 16.11 11.00
CA ALA A 160 9.77 16.10 12.36
C ALA A 160 10.65 16.94 13.29
N SER A 161 10.03 17.71 14.17
CA SER A 161 10.74 18.61 15.11
C SER A 161 11.52 17.83 16.19
N MET A 162 11.11 16.60 16.48
CA MET A 162 11.85 15.70 17.40
C MET A 162 13.00 14.99 16.70
N PHE A 163 14.18 15.03 17.33
CA PHE A 163 15.38 14.37 16.80
C PHE A 163 15.19 12.86 16.61
N SER A 164 14.46 12.18 17.49
CA SER A 164 14.17 10.73 17.40
C SER A 164 13.42 10.28 16.14
N TYR A 165 12.75 11.20 15.45
CA TYR A 165 12.06 10.93 14.18
C TYR A 165 12.69 11.66 12.98
N GLY A 166 13.43 12.73 13.23
CA GLY A 166 13.97 13.60 12.18
C GLY A 166 15.07 12.98 11.31
N TYR A 167 15.69 11.90 11.76
CA TYR A 167 16.73 11.17 11.00
C TYR A 167 16.15 10.18 9.97
N ARG A 168 14.82 9.98 9.95
CA ARG A 168 14.13 9.10 8.99
C ARG A 168 13.53 9.93 7.89
N PHE A 169 13.76 9.52 6.65
CA PHE A 169 13.17 10.20 5.51
C PHE A 169 11.67 9.89 5.39
N THR A 170 10.86 10.93 5.37
CA THR A 170 9.40 10.84 5.19
C THR A 170 8.96 11.39 3.83
N GLY A 171 9.82 12.16 3.14
CA GLY A 171 9.40 12.99 2.03
C GLY A 171 8.32 13.98 2.47
N PRO A 172 7.29 14.22 1.68
CA PRO A 172 6.16 15.08 2.05
C PRO A 172 5.07 14.36 2.87
N PHE A 173 5.28 13.10 3.27
CA PHE A 173 4.26 12.29 3.95
C PHE A 173 4.38 12.33 5.47
N LEU A 174 3.27 12.05 6.15
CA LEU A 174 3.17 12.10 7.61
C LEU A 174 4.19 11.22 8.32
N GLU A 175 4.42 10.01 7.81
CA GLU A 175 5.25 9.01 8.47
C GLU A 175 6.16 8.26 7.48
N PRO A 176 7.40 7.90 7.92
CA PRO A 176 8.27 7.06 7.11
C PRO A 176 7.65 5.70 6.81
N GLY A 177 6.74 5.21 7.68
CA GLY A 177 6.01 3.96 7.48
C GLY A 177 5.04 4.01 6.30
N HIS A 178 4.38 5.15 6.04
CA HIS A 178 3.54 5.34 4.85
C HIS A 178 4.38 5.28 3.58
N LEU A 179 5.49 6.02 3.56
CA LEU A 179 6.43 6.03 2.44
C LEU A 179 6.98 4.63 2.17
N GLY A 180 7.46 3.93 3.21
CA GLY A 180 8.04 2.58 3.09
C GLY A 180 7.04 1.55 2.57
N MET A 181 5.84 1.51 3.13
CA MET A 181 4.77 0.60 2.72
C MET A 181 4.37 0.83 1.25
N MET A 182 4.13 2.09 0.86
CA MET A 182 3.69 2.39 -0.50
C MET A 182 4.81 2.22 -1.53
N SER A 183 6.06 2.49 -1.16
CA SER A 183 7.21 2.15 -2.00
C SER A 183 7.27 0.66 -2.29
N ALA A 184 7.10 -0.19 -1.27
CA ALA A 184 7.07 -1.64 -1.43
C ALA A 184 5.88 -2.10 -2.30
N PHE A 185 4.70 -1.49 -2.10
CA PHE A 185 3.50 -1.80 -2.87
C PHE A 185 3.64 -1.40 -4.34
N LEU A 186 4.20 -0.22 -4.60
CA LEU A 186 4.45 0.28 -5.95
C LEU A 186 5.50 -0.57 -6.68
N LEU A 187 6.55 -1.02 -5.97
CA LEU A 187 7.53 -1.98 -6.50
C LEU A 187 6.84 -3.29 -6.91
N TYR A 188 5.94 -3.82 -6.09
CA TYR A 188 5.21 -5.06 -6.41
C TYR A 188 4.25 -4.87 -7.58
N ALA A 189 3.49 -3.79 -7.63
CA ALA A 189 2.61 -3.46 -8.77
C ALA A 189 3.38 -3.38 -10.09
N ASN A 190 4.63 -2.90 -10.06
CA ASN A 190 5.57 -2.86 -11.19
C ASN A 190 6.43 -4.13 -11.31
N LYS A 191 6.10 -5.23 -10.60
CA LYS A 191 6.73 -6.56 -10.70
C LYS A 191 8.23 -6.59 -10.39
N PHE A 192 8.73 -5.65 -9.59
CA PHE A 192 10.16 -5.53 -9.29
C PHE A 192 11.05 -5.60 -10.54
N ASN A 193 10.62 -4.97 -11.64
CA ASN A 193 11.41 -4.93 -12.87
C ASN A 193 12.61 -3.99 -12.73
N LEU A 194 13.69 -4.47 -12.14
CA LEU A 194 14.90 -3.67 -11.86
C LEU A 194 15.64 -3.16 -13.11
N LYS A 195 15.22 -3.55 -14.32
CA LYS A 195 15.68 -2.92 -15.56
C LYS A 195 15.12 -1.51 -15.72
N ASP A 196 14.01 -1.22 -15.06
CA ASP A 196 13.45 0.12 -15.00
C ASP A 196 14.16 0.93 -13.90
N LYS A 197 14.97 1.91 -14.30
CA LYS A 197 15.73 2.78 -13.38
C LYS A 197 14.86 3.51 -12.35
N ARG A 198 13.58 3.75 -12.66
CA ARG A 198 12.63 4.37 -11.72
C ARG A 198 12.45 3.50 -10.49
N LEU A 199 12.40 2.19 -10.64
CA LEU A 199 12.22 1.27 -9.52
C LEU A 199 13.46 1.22 -8.61
N ILE A 200 14.65 1.43 -9.17
CA ILE A 200 15.87 1.61 -8.37
C ILE A 200 15.74 2.87 -7.52
N GLY A 201 15.23 3.97 -8.09
CA GLY A 201 14.94 5.19 -7.33
C GLY A 201 13.96 4.95 -6.16
N ILE A 202 12.91 4.15 -6.37
CA ILE A 202 11.97 3.77 -5.30
C ILE A 202 12.66 2.94 -4.20
N ILE A 203 13.56 2.02 -4.58
CA ILE A 203 14.33 1.23 -3.61
C ILE A 203 15.22 2.15 -2.77
N VAL A 204 15.91 3.11 -3.38
CA VAL A 204 16.73 4.09 -2.66
C VAL A 204 15.87 4.88 -1.66
N VAL A 205 14.74 5.40 -2.08
CA VAL A 205 13.77 6.10 -1.21
C VAL A 205 13.30 5.22 -0.06
N LEU A 206 12.99 3.96 -0.34
CA LEU A 206 12.60 2.97 0.67
C LEU A 206 13.70 2.76 1.71
N LEU A 207 14.97 2.64 1.28
CA LEU A 207 16.10 2.47 2.19
C LEU A 207 16.23 3.65 3.17
N PHE A 208 16.15 4.88 2.68
CA PHE A 208 16.24 6.07 3.55
C PHE A 208 15.00 6.29 4.44
N SER A 209 13.88 5.65 4.15
CA SER A 209 12.71 5.71 5.03
C SER A 209 12.95 5.04 6.39
N LEU A 210 13.96 4.15 6.49
CA LEU A 210 14.26 3.32 7.66
C LEU A 210 12.99 2.64 8.22
N SER A 211 12.10 2.22 7.31
CA SER A 211 10.86 1.54 7.66
C SER A 211 11.06 0.03 7.61
N LEU A 212 11.27 -0.60 8.77
CA LEU A 212 11.39 -2.06 8.86
C LEU A 212 10.21 -2.76 8.16
N ALA A 213 9.01 -2.26 8.40
CA ALA A 213 7.79 -2.74 7.75
C ALA A 213 7.86 -2.65 6.22
N GLY A 214 8.37 -1.52 5.69
CA GLY A 214 8.58 -1.33 4.26
C GLY A 214 9.60 -2.32 3.70
N TYR A 215 10.69 -2.59 4.43
CA TYR A 215 11.71 -3.56 4.01
C TYR A 215 11.15 -4.97 3.94
N VAL A 216 10.45 -5.40 5.00
CA VAL A 216 9.82 -6.74 5.06
C VAL A 216 8.80 -6.90 3.93
N LEU A 217 7.95 -5.90 3.70
CA LEU A 217 6.98 -5.94 2.60
C LEU A 217 7.66 -5.98 1.23
N ALA A 218 8.73 -5.21 1.02
CA ALA A 218 9.47 -5.26 -0.24
C ALA A 218 10.10 -6.64 -0.46
N ALA A 219 10.69 -7.23 0.58
CA ALA A 219 11.26 -8.57 0.52
C ALA A 219 10.19 -9.62 0.20
N ILE A 220 9.04 -9.62 0.91
CA ILE A 220 7.91 -10.52 0.65
C ILE A 220 7.40 -10.33 -0.79
N GLY A 221 7.18 -9.09 -1.24
CA GLY A 221 6.71 -8.81 -2.60
C GLY A 221 7.70 -9.27 -3.66
N TYR A 222 9.00 -9.08 -3.46
CA TYR A 222 10.04 -9.59 -4.34
C TYR A 222 10.02 -11.12 -4.39
N CYS A 223 9.96 -11.79 -3.23
CA CYS A 223 9.86 -13.24 -3.14
C CYS A 223 8.62 -13.77 -3.88
N PHE A 224 7.45 -13.16 -3.68
CA PHE A 224 6.22 -13.57 -4.36
C PHE A 224 6.29 -13.39 -5.87
N ASN A 225 6.84 -12.26 -6.33
CA ASN A 225 7.05 -12.03 -7.75
C ASN A 225 7.99 -13.09 -8.37
N LYS A 226 9.07 -13.44 -7.67
CA LYS A 226 10.01 -14.48 -8.12
C LYS A 226 9.42 -15.88 -8.08
N LEU A 227 8.65 -16.24 -7.06
CA LEU A 227 7.95 -17.53 -6.96
C LEU A 227 7.01 -17.79 -8.15
N VAL A 228 6.48 -16.74 -8.76
CA VAL A 228 5.65 -16.87 -9.96
C VAL A 228 6.48 -17.08 -11.22
N ASN A 229 7.62 -16.38 -11.31
CA ASN A 229 8.36 -16.20 -12.57
C ASN A 229 9.66 -17.01 -12.65
N ASP A 230 10.17 -17.56 -11.53
CA ASP A 230 11.45 -18.29 -11.47
C ASP A 230 11.24 -19.65 -10.79
N ARG A 231 11.41 -20.74 -11.56
CA ARG A 231 11.23 -22.12 -11.08
C ARG A 231 12.24 -22.52 -10.00
N ASN A 232 13.46 -21.97 -10.07
CA ASN A 232 14.55 -22.32 -9.16
C ASN A 232 14.69 -21.36 -8.00
N PHE A 233 13.72 -20.47 -7.80
CA PHE A 233 13.82 -19.40 -6.80
C PHE A 233 13.90 -19.93 -5.36
N LEU A 234 13.22 -21.02 -5.03
CA LEU A 234 13.31 -21.64 -3.68
C LEU A 234 14.74 -22.05 -3.34
N ILE A 235 15.48 -22.61 -4.31
CA ILE A 235 16.90 -22.96 -4.12
C ILE A 235 17.75 -21.71 -3.88
N LYS A 236 17.47 -20.63 -4.62
CA LYS A 236 18.16 -19.35 -4.44
C LYS A 236 17.87 -18.71 -3.08
N ILE A 237 16.63 -18.81 -2.58
CA ILE A 237 16.28 -18.39 -1.22
C ILE A 237 17.06 -19.21 -0.19
N ALA A 238 17.09 -20.53 -0.31
CA ALA A 238 17.83 -21.36 0.62
C ALA A 238 19.31 -20.94 0.67
N GLY A 239 19.94 -20.69 -0.48
CA GLY A 239 21.30 -20.16 -0.54
C GLY A 239 21.46 -18.77 0.11
N ALA A 240 20.48 -17.86 -0.09
CA ALA A 240 20.50 -16.53 0.54
C ALA A 240 20.35 -16.62 2.06
N VAL A 241 19.52 -17.51 2.59
CA VAL A 241 19.38 -17.74 4.05
C VAL A 241 20.71 -18.18 4.67
N VAL A 242 21.44 -19.09 3.99
CA VAL A 242 22.76 -19.54 4.44
C VAL A 242 23.73 -18.37 4.55
N LEU A 243 23.65 -17.37 3.64
CA LEU A 243 24.50 -16.16 3.71
C LEU A 243 24.06 -15.17 4.80
N ILE A 244 22.77 -15.14 5.15
CA ILE A 244 22.25 -14.24 6.20
C ILE A 244 22.66 -14.72 7.59
N ILE A 245 22.77 -16.05 7.83
CA ILE A 245 23.12 -16.62 9.13
C ILE A 245 24.46 -16.06 9.67
N PRO A 246 25.56 -16.03 8.91
CA PRO A 246 26.81 -15.43 9.39
C PRO A 246 26.70 -13.95 9.73
N ILE A 247 25.94 -13.17 8.94
CA ILE A 247 25.70 -11.74 9.18
C ILE A 247 24.93 -11.55 10.51
N TYR A 248 23.92 -12.39 10.72
CA TYR A 248 23.16 -12.40 11.98
C TYR A 248 24.06 -12.71 13.18
N LEU A 249 24.84 -13.79 13.13
CA LEU A 249 25.74 -14.19 14.19
C LEU A 249 26.82 -13.13 14.45
N PHE A 250 27.40 -12.56 13.40
CA PHE A 250 28.36 -11.46 13.51
C PHE A 250 27.75 -10.24 14.20
N SER A 251 26.52 -9.87 13.82
CA SER A 251 25.82 -8.73 14.41
C SER A 251 25.58 -8.91 15.92
N LEU A 252 25.34 -10.13 16.41
CA LEU A 252 25.15 -10.39 17.84
C LEU A 252 26.43 -10.21 18.66
N THR A 253 27.58 -10.40 18.05
CA THR A 253 28.89 -10.38 18.74
C THR A 253 29.68 -9.09 18.50
N TYR A 254 29.54 -8.48 17.32
CA TYR A 254 30.28 -7.27 16.97
C TYR A 254 29.91 -6.11 17.88
N ASN A 255 30.94 -5.49 18.47
CA ASN A 255 30.81 -4.38 19.43
C ASN A 255 29.91 -4.71 20.63
N GLY A 256 29.96 -5.96 21.15
CA GLY A 256 29.12 -6.40 22.26
C GLY A 256 27.61 -6.40 21.93
N GLY A 257 27.23 -6.45 20.65
CA GLY A 257 25.86 -6.35 20.19
C GLY A 257 25.38 -4.91 19.97
N HIS A 258 26.14 -3.90 20.35
CA HIS A 258 25.80 -2.48 20.10
C HIS A 258 26.18 -2.07 18.69
N ASN A 259 25.36 -2.43 17.74
CA ASN A 259 25.54 -2.07 16.33
C ASN A 259 24.20 -1.86 15.63
N PHE A 260 24.25 -1.14 14.51
CA PHE A 260 23.06 -0.75 13.74
C PHE A 260 22.16 -1.92 13.36
N ILE A 261 22.73 -3.07 12.98
CA ILE A 261 21.94 -4.24 12.54
C ILE A 261 21.20 -4.83 13.74
N ASN A 262 21.87 -4.97 14.89
CA ASN A 262 21.23 -5.53 16.07
C ASN A 262 20.13 -4.61 16.62
N GLU A 263 20.45 -3.34 16.88
CA GLU A 263 19.52 -2.39 17.51
C GLU A 263 18.31 -2.03 16.61
N TRP A 264 18.54 -1.91 15.31
CA TRP A 264 17.50 -1.43 14.40
C TRP A 264 16.72 -2.53 13.65
N VAL A 265 17.28 -3.74 13.59
CA VAL A 265 16.64 -4.85 12.88
C VAL A 265 16.38 -6.01 13.84
N ILE A 266 17.42 -6.56 14.48
CA ILE A 266 17.29 -7.82 15.22
C ILE A 266 16.47 -7.64 16.49
N GLU A 267 16.78 -6.66 17.33
CA GLU A 267 16.03 -6.39 18.57
C GLU A 267 14.57 -6.08 18.30
N ARG A 268 14.27 -5.43 17.18
CA ARG A 268 12.88 -5.15 16.77
C ARG A 268 12.11 -6.38 16.27
N LEU A 269 12.82 -7.43 15.86
CA LEU A 269 12.23 -8.70 15.43
C LEU A 269 12.16 -9.71 16.58
N GLN A 270 12.75 -9.40 17.73
CA GLN A 270 12.65 -10.27 18.92
C GLN A 270 11.19 -10.34 19.39
N TYR A 271 10.81 -11.55 19.81
CA TYR A 271 9.48 -11.80 20.34
C TYR A 271 9.51 -11.81 21.85
N ASP A 272 8.82 -10.86 22.45
CA ASP A 272 8.57 -10.78 23.89
C ASP A 272 7.23 -11.47 24.18
N LYS A 273 7.17 -12.30 25.24
CA LYS A 273 5.97 -13.08 25.57
C LYS A 273 4.77 -12.20 25.94
N ASP A 274 5.04 -11.02 26.54
CA ASP A 274 4.00 -10.12 27.03
C ASP A 274 3.61 -9.06 26.01
N LYS A 275 4.56 -8.63 25.17
CA LYS A 275 4.39 -7.53 24.21
C LYS A 275 4.34 -7.96 22.74
N GLY A 276 4.60 -9.24 22.45
CA GLY A 276 4.76 -9.71 21.08
C GLY A 276 6.11 -9.28 20.48
N PHE A 277 6.16 -8.95 19.19
CA PHE A 277 7.40 -8.42 18.60
C PHE A 277 7.75 -7.06 19.19
N THR A 278 8.99 -6.90 19.71
CA THR A 278 9.45 -5.67 20.39
C THR A 278 9.38 -4.42 19.49
N GLY A 279 9.49 -4.59 18.18
CA GLY A 279 9.26 -3.52 17.21
C GLY A 279 7.79 -3.22 16.91
N ASN A 280 6.85 -3.94 17.52
CA ASN A 280 5.43 -3.72 17.34
C ASN A 280 4.91 -2.64 18.32
N ASN A 281 5.03 -1.39 17.93
CA ASN A 281 4.47 -0.24 18.64
C ASN A 281 3.11 0.19 18.04
N ARG A 282 2.34 -0.77 17.52
CA ARG A 282 1.13 -0.49 16.75
C ARG A 282 -0.14 -0.50 17.56
N VAL A 283 -0.12 -1.19 18.70
CA VAL A 283 -1.23 -1.21 19.65
C VAL A 283 -0.70 -0.61 20.95
N PHE A 284 -1.36 0.42 21.44
CA PHE A 284 -0.94 1.16 22.61
C PHE A 284 -2.12 1.41 23.53
N GLY A 285 -1.89 1.34 24.85
CA GLY A 285 -2.92 1.56 25.86
C GLY A 285 -3.95 0.44 25.93
N GLN A 286 -5.20 0.79 26.14
CA GLN A 286 -6.28 -0.16 26.41
C GLN A 286 -6.89 -0.84 25.17
N ILE A 287 -6.41 -0.54 23.96
CA ILE A 287 -6.98 -1.13 22.72
C ILE A 287 -6.91 -2.66 22.73
N ASP A 288 -5.84 -3.24 23.30
CA ASP A 288 -5.69 -4.70 23.37
C ASP A 288 -6.71 -5.32 24.33
N ASP A 289 -7.00 -4.65 25.46
CA ASP A 289 -8.04 -5.09 26.41
C ASP A 289 -9.43 -5.04 25.77
N TYR A 290 -9.74 -3.98 25.02
CA TYR A 290 -10.98 -3.86 24.25
C TYR A 290 -11.10 -4.93 23.18
N TYR A 291 -10.01 -5.25 22.50
CA TYR A 291 -9.98 -6.34 21.52
C TYR A 291 -10.24 -7.70 22.18
N ARG A 292 -9.61 -7.99 23.32
CA ARG A 292 -9.85 -9.24 24.09
C ARG A 292 -11.28 -9.32 24.60
N PHE A 293 -11.82 -8.23 25.16
CA PHE A 293 -13.22 -8.17 25.60
C PHE A 293 -14.19 -8.39 24.43
N MET A 294 -13.91 -7.78 23.29
CA MET A 294 -14.71 -7.95 22.08
C MET A 294 -14.78 -9.42 21.64
N LEU A 295 -13.69 -10.19 21.73
CA LEU A 295 -13.67 -11.60 21.34
C LEU A 295 -14.62 -12.47 22.19
N SER A 296 -14.91 -12.06 23.42
CA SER A 296 -15.83 -12.77 24.32
C SER A 296 -17.26 -12.25 24.26
N ASN A 297 -17.55 -11.15 23.56
CA ASN A 297 -18.87 -10.51 23.52
C ASN A 297 -19.42 -10.51 22.07
N PRO A 298 -20.47 -11.31 21.76
CA PRO A 298 -20.99 -11.44 20.40
C PRO A 298 -21.40 -10.12 19.74
N LYS A 299 -21.94 -9.15 20.50
CA LYS A 299 -22.35 -7.85 19.97
C LYS A 299 -21.15 -7.08 19.37
N TYR A 300 -20.08 -6.97 20.15
CA TYR A 300 -18.88 -6.25 19.73
C TYR A 300 -18.01 -7.07 18.77
N PHE A 301 -18.05 -8.40 18.89
CA PHE A 301 -17.37 -9.29 17.94
C PHE A 301 -17.80 -9.03 16.50
N TRP A 302 -19.12 -8.96 16.27
CA TRP A 302 -19.61 -8.76 14.90
C TRP A 302 -19.57 -7.32 14.44
N ASN A 303 -19.93 -6.35 15.29
CA ASN A 303 -20.15 -4.97 14.87
C ASN A 303 -19.02 -4.00 15.24
N GLY A 304 -18.08 -4.40 16.11
CA GLY A 304 -17.09 -3.49 16.70
C GLY A 304 -17.69 -2.55 17.72
N TYR A 305 -16.91 -1.56 18.11
CA TYR A 305 -17.34 -0.50 19.04
C TYR A 305 -17.81 0.72 18.25
N ASP A 306 -18.70 1.50 18.85
CA ASP A 306 -19.18 2.76 18.30
C ASP A 306 -18.06 3.83 18.23
N SER A 307 -18.29 4.83 17.39
CA SER A 307 -17.31 5.90 17.14
C SER A 307 -17.02 6.76 18.38
N GLU A 308 -18.00 6.88 19.30
CA GLU A 308 -17.85 7.65 20.53
C GLU A 308 -16.89 6.94 21.50
N THR A 309 -17.09 5.64 21.72
CA THR A 309 -16.17 4.80 22.51
C THR A 309 -14.75 4.86 21.98
N ILE A 310 -14.57 4.76 20.66
CA ILE A 310 -13.24 4.82 20.03
C ILE A 310 -12.60 6.20 20.21
N ARG A 311 -13.38 7.28 20.08
CA ARG A 311 -12.89 8.64 20.28
C ARG A 311 -12.46 8.86 21.74
N TRP A 312 -13.27 8.40 22.68
CA TRP A 312 -12.94 8.44 24.11
C TRP A 312 -11.65 7.68 24.43
N LEU A 313 -11.48 6.44 23.89
CA LEU A 313 -10.25 5.67 24.05
C LEU A 313 -9.02 6.42 23.55
N ALA A 314 -9.14 7.09 22.42
CA ALA A 314 -8.03 7.82 21.81
C ALA A 314 -7.67 9.08 22.61
N GLN A 315 -8.67 9.84 23.08
CA GLN A 315 -8.47 11.12 23.75
C GLN A 315 -8.15 10.94 25.24
N GLU A 316 -9.02 10.25 25.99
CA GLU A 316 -8.92 10.17 27.45
C GLU A 316 -7.91 9.14 27.94
N LYS A 317 -7.77 8.02 27.21
CA LYS A 317 -6.90 6.91 27.61
C LYS A 317 -5.59 6.87 26.80
N ASN A 318 -5.36 7.84 25.93
CA ASN A 318 -4.21 7.88 25.02
C ASN A 318 -3.95 6.52 24.31
N SER A 319 -5.05 5.79 24.09
CA SER A 319 -5.03 4.45 23.50
C SER A 319 -5.02 4.58 21.99
N ARG A 320 -4.01 4.00 21.37
CA ARG A 320 -3.77 4.14 19.93
C ARG A 320 -3.56 2.77 19.30
N GLY A 321 -4.02 2.62 18.09
CA GLY A 321 -3.79 1.42 17.31
C GLY A 321 -3.74 1.72 15.83
N THR A 322 -2.83 1.03 15.16
CA THR A 322 -2.79 0.96 13.70
C THR A 322 -2.70 -0.52 13.33
N GLY A 323 -3.27 -0.91 12.21
CA GLY A 323 -3.25 -2.30 11.81
C GLY A 323 -4.59 -3.01 12.08
N TYR A 324 -4.60 -4.32 11.85
CA TYR A 324 -5.84 -5.10 11.83
C TYR A 324 -6.63 -5.05 13.16
N VAL A 325 -5.94 -5.03 14.31
CA VAL A 325 -6.59 -4.97 15.63
C VAL A 325 -7.49 -3.75 15.73
N MET A 326 -6.95 -2.56 15.41
CA MET A 326 -7.75 -1.33 15.43
C MET A 326 -8.90 -1.38 14.44
N TYR A 327 -8.65 -1.92 13.24
CA TYR A 327 -9.71 -2.06 12.24
C TYR A 327 -10.86 -2.94 12.73
N VAL A 328 -10.53 -4.08 13.36
CA VAL A 328 -11.55 -5.01 13.88
C VAL A 328 -12.25 -4.44 15.11
N VAL A 329 -11.54 -3.76 16.01
CA VAL A 329 -12.14 -3.06 17.15
C VAL A 329 -13.18 -2.03 16.68
N MET A 330 -12.90 -1.32 15.58
CA MET A 330 -13.79 -0.29 15.04
C MET A 330 -14.95 -0.86 14.21
N ASN A 331 -14.72 -1.90 13.41
CA ASN A 331 -15.67 -2.36 12.39
C ASN A 331 -16.21 -3.77 12.65
N GLY A 332 -15.75 -4.42 13.71
CA GLY A 332 -16.04 -5.83 13.99
C GLY A 332 -15.48 -6.78 12.94
N PHE A 333 -15.69 -8.07 13.15
CA PHE A 333 -15.37 -9.10 12.16
C PHE A 333 -16.28 -9.02 10.93
N LEU A 334 -17.50 -8.51 11.06
CA LEU A 334 -18.40 -8.30 9.93
C LEU A 334 -17.79 -7.29 8.94
N GLY A 335 -17.29 -6.15 9.44
CA GLY A 335 -16.60 -5.16 8.59
C GLY A 335 -15.36 -5.71 7.92
N LEU A 336 -14.58 -6.55 8.64
CA LEU A 336 -13.42 -7.23 8.07
C LEU A 336 -13.83 -8.20 6.94
N ILE A 337 -14.88 -9.01 7.15
CA ILE A 337 -15.39 -9.94 6.14
C ILE A 337 -15.88 -9.17 4.91
N ILE A 338 -16.72 -8.16 5.09
CA ILE A 338 -17.28 -7.35 3.99
C ILE A 338 -16.15 -6.72 3.16
N THR A 339 -15.15 -6.13 3.82
CA THR A 339 -14.00 -5.55 3.13
C THR A 339 -13.16 -6.60 2.39
N SER A 340 -12.96 -7.76 3.02
CA SER A 340 -12.19 -8.86 2.42
C SER A 340 -12.85 -9.44 1.19
N LEU A 341 -14.20 -9.46 1.11
CA LEU A 341 -14.93 -9.97 -0.04
C LEU A 341 -14.51 -9.31 -1.35
N PHE A 342 -14.29 -7.99 -1.36
CA PHE A 342 -13.79 -7.30 -2.56
C PHE A 342 -12.41 -7.81 -2.99
N TYR A 343 -11.45 -7.88 -2.05
CA TYR A 343 -10.08 -8.30 -2.36
C TYR A 343 -10.02 -9.75 -2.82
N VAL A 344 -10.72 -10.63 -2.11
CA VAL A 344 -10.81 -12.07 -2.45
C VAL A 344 -11.48 -12.26 -3.81
N PHE A 345 -12.62 -11.60 -4.06
CA PHE A 345 -13.33 -11.68 -5.33
C PHE A 345 -12.44 -11.21 -6.48
N TYR A 346 -11.75 -10.08 -6.31
CA TYR A 346 -10.91 -9.51 -7.37
C TYR A 346 -9.74 -10.43 -7.72
N ALA A 347 -9.07 -11.02 -6.73
CA ALA A 347 -8.04 -12.02 -6.95
C ALA A 347 -8.59 -13.32 -7.55
N ALA A 348 -9.72 -13.82 -7.02
CA ALA A 348 -10.35 -15.04 -7.50
C ALA A 348 -10.88 -14.91 -8.94
N SER A 349 -11.23 -13.73 -9.39
CA SER A 349 -11.69 -13.45 -10.76
C SER A 349 -10.55 -13.26 -11.77
N ALA A 350 -9.29 -13.17 -11.31
CA ALA A 350 -8.12 -13.03 -12.16
C ALA A 350 -7.86 -14.28 -13.00
N ARG A 351 -7.26 -14.12 -14.19
CA ARG A 351 -6.88 -15.22 -15.06
C ARG A 351 -5.60 -15.92 -14.59
N CYS A 352 -4.60 -15.13 -14.16
CA CYS A 352 -3.34 -15.63 -13.61
C CYS A 352 -3.46 -15.87 -12.09
N LYS A 353 -4.16 -16.96 -11.72
CA LYS A 353 -4.53 -17.30 -10.33
C LYS A 353 -3.37 -17.25 -9.35
N LYS A 354 -2.21 -17.84 -9.70
CA LYS A 354 -1.05 -17.92 -8.81
C LYS A 354 -0.56 -16.52 -8.41
N TYR A 355 -0.43 -15.62 -9.39
CA TYR A 355 0.00 -14.26 -9.12
C TYR A 355 -1.02 -13.49 -8.28
N ALA A 356 -2.30 -13.57 -8.66
CA ALA A 356 -3.37 -12.88 -7.96
C ALA A 356 -3.54 -13.37 -6.50
N LEU A 357 -3.40 -14.68 -6.26
CA LEU A 357 -3.43 -15.24 -4.91
C LEU A 357 -2.25 -14.74 -4.07
N LEU A 358 -1.03 -14.76 -4.61
CA LEU A 358 0.14 -14.23 -3.89
C LEU A 358 0.01 -12.73 -3.64
N TYR A 359 -0.62 -12.00 -4.57
CA TYR A 359 -0.90 -10.58 -4.36
C TYR A 359 -1.94 -10.36 -3.25
N LEU A 360 -2.98 -11.21 -3.18
CA LEU A 360 -3.94 -11.17 -2.07
C LEU A 360 -3.25 -11.43 -0.73
N VAL A 361 -2.40 -12.47 -0.64
CA VAL A 361 -1.61 -12.76 0.56
C VAL A 361 -0.70 -11.57 0.91
N TYR A 362 -0.08 -10.94 -0.08
CA TYR A 362 0.71 -9.73 0.12
C TYR A 362 -0.13 -8.58 0.74
N VAL A 363 -1.33 -8.37 0.23
CA VAL A 363 -2.26 -7.37 0.81
C VAL A 363 -2.62 -7.71 2.26
N CYS A 364 -2.79 -8.99 2.60
CA CYS A 364 -3.00 -9.40 4.00
C CYS A 364 -1.82 -9.01 4.91
N PHE A 365 -0.56 -9.16 4.46
CA PHE A 365 0.60 -8.68 5.20
C PHE A 365 0.62 -7.15 5.33
N VAL A 366 0.26 -6.43 4.27
CA VAL A 366 0.16 -4.96 4.32
C VAL A 366 -0.94 -4.56 5.30
N PHE A 367 -2.10 -5.21 5.25
CA PHE A 367 -3.24 -4.97 6.13
C PHE A 367 -2.93 -5.27 7.60
N TRP A 368 -2.16 -6.31 7.87
CA TRP A 368 -1.70 -6.62 9.22
C TRP A 368 -0.98 -5.44 9.88
N GLN A 369 -0.19 -4.75 9.10
CA GLN A 369 0.61 -3.64 9.62
C GLN A 369 -0.14 -2.31 9.63
N ARG A 370 -0.91 -2.03 8.56
CA ARG A 370 -1.67 -0.79 8.39
C ARG A 370 -2.93 -1.08 7.61
N THR A 371 -4.06 -0.67 8.13
CA THR A 371 -5.38 -0.97 7.60
C THR A 371 -5.96 0.22 6.85
N TYR A 372 -5.56 0.36 5.61
CA TYR A 372 -6.06 1.41 4.72
C TYR A 372 -6.70 0.83 3.44
N PRO A 373 -7.69 -0.07 3.57
CA PRO A 373 -8.22 -0.83 2.43
C PRO A 373 -8.90 0.04 1.39
N PHE A 374 -9.31 1.26 1.75
CA PHE A 374 -9.99 2.19 0.85
C PHE A 374 -9.11 3.32 0.33
N TRP A 375 -7.80 3.28 0.62
CA TRP A 375 -6.89 4.26 0.04
C TRP A 375 -6.80 4.06 -1.47
N THR A 376 -6.93 5.17 -2.21
CA THR A 376 -6.77 5.18 -3.66
C THR A 376 -5.46 4.54 -4.11
N SER A 377 -4.36 4.81 -3.39
CA SER A 377 -3.05 4.21 -3.65
C SER A 377 -3.05 2.68 -3.52
N TRP A 378 -3.74 2.13 -2.53
CA TRP A 378 -3.87 0.68 -2.36
C TRP A 378 -4.66 0.06 -3.49
N LEU A 379 -5.82 0.65 -3.80
CA LEU A 379 -6.70 0.16 -4.86
C LEU A 379 -6.01 0.21 -6.22
N ILE A 380 -5.32 1.30 -6.52
CA ILE A 380 -4.52 1.43 -7.75
C ILE A 380 -3.48 0.31 -7.84
N CYS A 381 -2.63 0.15 -6.82
CA CYS A 381 -1.58 -0.87 -6.85
C CYS A 381 -2.17 -2.27 -6.97
N TYR A 382 -3.22 -2.59 -6.21
CA TYR A 382 -3.83 -3.92 -6.20
C TYR A 382 -4.57 -4.23 -7.50
N VAL A 383 -5.53 -3.39 -7.85
CA VAL A 383 -6.42 -3.61 -9.01
C VAL A 383 -5.62 -3.58 -10.31
N TRP A 384 -4.77 -2.56 -10.48
CA TRP A 384 -3.99 -2.42 -11.73
C TRP A 384 -2.83 -3.40 -11.79
N GLY A 385 -2.16 -3.68 -10.67
CA GLY A 385 -1.10 -4.69 -10.61
C GLY A 385 -1.58 -6.06 -11.10
N ILE A 386 -2.74 -6.54 -10.60
CA ILE A 386 -3.36 -7.80 -11.04
C ILE A 386 -3.81 -7.72 -12.50
N SER A 387 -4.54 -6.65 -12.90
CA SER A 387 -5.08 -6.51 -14.25
C SER A 387 -3.99 -6.48 -15.32
N ILE A 388 -2.92 -5.71 -15.08
CA ILE A 388 -1.77 -5.58 -15.99
C ILE A 388 -1.01 -6.90 -16.09
N TYR A 389 -0.85 -7.61 -14.96
CA TYR A 389 -0.21 -8.92 -14.98
C TYR A 389 -1.03 -9.93 -15.78
N ASP A 390 -2.34 -9.97 -15.57
CA ASP A 390 -3.25 -10.84 -16.31
C ASP A 390 -3.14 -10.63 -17.82
N GLN A 391 -3.12 -9.37 -18.27
CA GLN A 391 -3.05 -9.05 -19.70
C GLN A 391 -1.71 -9.47 -20.33
N LEU A 392 -0.62 -9.27 -19.61
CA LEU A 392 0.72 -9.52 -20.16
C LEU A 392 1.12 -11.01 -20.15
N ASN A 393 0.60 -11.80 -19.19
CA ASN A 393 1.08 -13.16 -18.95
C ASN A 393 0.04 -14.25 -19.20
N TYR A 394 -1.23 -13.90 -19.45
CA TYR A 394 -2.24 -14.90 -19.75
C TYR A 394 -2.10 -15.44 -21.17
N VAL A 395 -1.77 -16.72 -21.29
CA VAL A 395 -1.79 -17.46 -22.57
C VAL A 395 -3.04 -18.35 -22.59
N PRO A 396 -3.98 -18.15 -23.53
CA PRO A 396 -5.16 -18.98 -23.64
C PRO A 396 -4.81 -20.47 -23.85
N LYS A 397 -5.49 -21.38 -23.19
CA LYS A 397 -5.24 -22.83 -23.28
C LYS A 397 -5.24 -23.37 -24.73
N THR A 398 -6.08 -22.79 -25.58
CA THR A 398 -6.16 -23.13 -27.01
C THR A 398 -4.87 -22.86 -27.80
N LYS A 399 -4.10 -21.84 -27.42
CA LYS A 399 -2.78 -21.58 -28.03
C LYS A 399 -1.69 -22.55 -27.53
N LYS A 400 -1.78 -23.02 -26.27
CA LYS A 400 -0.85 -24.04 -25.73
C LYS A 400 -1.01 -25.39 -26.44
N VAL A 401 -2.24 -25.80 -26.75
CA VAL A 401 -2.50 -27.04 -27.51
C VAL A 401 -1.96 -26.94 -28.92
N LYS A 402 -2.17 -25.81 -29.63
CA LYS A 402 -1.64 -25.62 -30.99
C LYS A 402 -0.10 -25.57 -31.03
N SER A 403 0.58 -25.04 -30.02
CA SER A 403 2.05 -25.05 -29.97
C SER A 403 2.61 -26.43 -29.63
N ALA A 404 1.92 -27.20 -28.79
CA ALA A 404 2.31 -28.59 -28.47
C ALA A 404 2.12 -29.53 -29.68
N ILE A 405 1.03 -29.36 -30.44
CA ILE A 405 0.79 -30.13 -31.68
C ILE A 405 1.85 -29.77 -32.75
N LYS A 406 2.20 -28.48 -32.89
CA LYS A 406 3.22 -28.04 -33.86
C LYS A 406 4.62 -28.53 -33.53
N SER A 407 4.95 -28.75 -32.24
CA SER A 407 6.23 -29.33 -31.83
C SER A 407 6.29 -30.86 -31.97
N SER A 408 5.13 -31.56 -32.02
CA SER A 408 5.07 -33.00 -32.30
C SER A 408 5.15 -33.35 -33.79
N ASP A 409 4.71 -32.43 -34.68
CA ASP A 409 4.74 -32.65 -36.13
C ASP A 409 6.14 -32.39 -36.77
N THR A 410 7.10 -31.83 -36.00
CA THR A 410 8.48 -31.64 -36.47
C THR A 410 9.44 -32.75 -36.12
N ALA A 411 8.98 -33.78 -35.38
CA ALA A 411 9.76 -35.01 -35.12
C ALA A 411 9.47 -36.05 -36.18
N THR A 412 9.93 -35.85 -37.42
CA THR A 412 10.02 -36.89 -38.44
C THR A 412 11.16 -37.81 -38.07
N PRO A 413 10.93 -39.11 -37.88
CA PRO A 413 12.02 -40.05 -37.64
C PRO A 413 12.87 -40.17 -38.90
N ALA A 414 14.18 -39.83 -38.81
CA ALA A 414 15.16 -40.15 -39.82
C ALA A 414 15.26 -41.66 -39.88
N PHE A 415 14.86 -42.25 -41.01
CA PHE A 415 15.17 -43.66 -41.32
C PHE A 415 16.66 -43.75 -41.64
N PRO A 416 17.38 -44.73 -41.03
CA PRO A 416 18.76 -44.98 -41.43
C PRO A 416 18.76 -45.68 -42.80
N ALA A 417 19.68 -45.19 -43.68
CA ALA A 417 20.01 -45.83 -44.96
C ALA A 417 20.96 -46.99 -44.74
#